data_3a4a0328a33f3651ba9a15dde57dc4b1
#
_entry.id   3a4a0328a33f3651ba9a15dde57dc4b1
#
_cell.length_a   1.000
_cell.length_b   1.000
_cell.length_c   1.000
_cell.angle_alpha   90.00
_cell.angle_beta   90.00
_cell.angle_gamma   90.00
#
_symmetry.space_group_name_H-M   'P 1'
#
loop_
_entity.id
_entity.type
_entity.pdbx_description
1 polymer ?
#
loop_
_entity_poly.entity_id
_entity_poly.type
_entity_poly.pdbx_seq_one_letter_code
_entity_poly.pdbx_strand_id
1 'polypeptide(L)'
;HLSHAASAFYPSPFQEAAILCMDGVGEWATTSAWLGKGNEIKPLWEISFPHSLGLLYSAFTYYCGFKVNSGEYKLMGLAPYGEPRYADLIKKNLIDIKEDGSFRLEMSYFKYHRGFRMTGRKFHQLFGQPPRRSESDLNQFHMDLAASIQVVTEEISIALAKSIKKET
;
A
#
# COMPACT_ATOMS: atom_id res chain seq x y z
N HIS A 1 -10.04 11.08 5.05
CA HIS A 1 -9.40 10.34 6.16
C HIS A 1 -9.97 10.71 7.55
N LEU A 2 -10.45 11.93 7.78
CA LEU A 2 -11.08 12.27 9.07
C LEU A 2 -12.27 11.34 9.40
N SER A 3 -13.14 11.06 8.41
CA SER A 3 -14.26 10.14 8.61
C SER A 3 -13.81 8.72 8.93
N HIS A 4 -12.71 8.24 8.32
CA HIS A 4 -12.09 6.96 8.64
C HIS A 4 -11.56 6.95 10.09
N ALA A 5 -10.84 8.00 10.49
CA ALA A 5 -10.34 8.11 11.86
C ALA A 5 -11.48 8.13 12.88
N ALA A 6 -12.54 8.90 12.61
CA ALA A 6 -13.72 8.98 13.45
C ALA A 6 -14.46 7.63 13.56
N SER A 7 -14.62 6.92 12.44
CA SER A 7 -15.28 5.62 12.42
C SER A 7 -14.51 4.52 13.15
N ALA A 8 -13.19 4.66 13.26
CA ALA A 8 -12.36 3.75 14.04
C ALA A 8 -12.34 4.12 15.53
N PHE A 9 -12.21 5.40 15.86
CA PHE A 9 -11.99 5.86 17.22
C PHE A 9 -13.26 5.88 18.08
N TYR A 10 -14.33 6.54 17.62
CA TYR A 10 -15.52 6.75 18.44
C TYR A 10 -16.26 5.47 18.88
N PRO A 11 -16.36 4.40 18.07
CA PRO A 11 -16.94 3.14 18.54
C PRO A 11 -15.94 2.27 19.33
N SER A 12 -14.67 2.67 19.42
CA SER A 12 -13.64 1.90 20.15
C SER A 12 -13.81 2.04 21.67
N PRO A 13 -13.27 1.11 22.48
CA PRO A 13 -13.31 1.23 23.93
C PRO A 13 -12.26 2.19 24.50
N PHE A 14 -11.44 2.80 23.65
CA PHE A 14 -10.29 3.63 24.08
C PHE A 14 -10.71 5.07 24.31
N GLN A 15 -10.27 5.67 25.42
CA GLN A 15 -10.44 7.10 25.70
C GLN A 15 -9.34 7.94 25.03
N GLU A 16 -8.20 7.33 24.74
CA GLU A 16 -7.09 7.91 24.01
C GLU A 16 -6.47 6.84 23.10
N ALA A 17 -6.24 7.16 21.84
CA ALA A 17 -5.63 6.24 20.88
C ALA A 17 -4.96 6.96 19.73
N ALA A 18 -3.86 6.40 19.27
CA ALA A 18 -3.31 6.71 17.95
C ALA A 18 -4.14 6.01 16.86
N ILE A 19 -4.37 6.69 15.76
CA ILE A 19 -5.18 6.18 14.65
C ILE A 19 -4.36 6.29 13.37
N LEU A 20 -4.21 5.18 12.64
CA LEU A 20 -3.56 5.13 11.34
C LEU A 20 -4.61 4.82 10.28
N CYS A 21 -4.75 5.72 9.31
CA CYS A 21 -5.60 5.53 8.15
C CYS A 21 -4.72 5.30 6.91
N MET A 22 -5.00 4.23 6.18
CA MET A 22 -4.34 3.91 4.91
C MET A 22 -5.39 3.46 3.90
N ASP A 23 -5.38 4.08 2.72
CA ASP A 23 -6.26 3.70 1.61
C ASP A 23 -5.56 3.83 0.24
N GLY A 24 -6.32 3.72 -0.84
CA GLY A 24 -5.82 3.99 -2.18
C GLY A 24 -5.63 5.49 -2.37
N VAL A 25 -6.71 6.26 -2.32
CA VAL A 25 -6.75 7.72 -2.31
C VAL A 25 -8.02 8.15 -1.59
N GLY A 26 -7.86 8.91 -0.50
CA GLY A 26 -8.97 9.64 0.13
C GLY A 26 -9.35 10.87 -0.70
N GLU A 27 -9.54 12.01 -0.08
CA GLU A 27 -9.71 13.26 -0.84
C GLU A 27 -8.38 13.66 -1.50
N TRP A 28 -7.28 13.59 -0.73
CA TRP A 28 -5.93 13.85 -1.19
C TRP A 28 -4.89 13.03 -0.43
N ALA A 29 -5.08 12.83 0.87
CA ALA A 29 -4.27 11.96 1.69
C ALA A 29 -4.47 10.48 1.30
N THR A 30 -3.38 9.72 1.34
CA THR A 30 -3.33 8.27 1.07
C THR A 30 -2.96 7.48 2.32
N THR A 31 -2.25 8.13 3.24
CA THR A 31 -1.93 7.64 4.58
C THR A 31 -1.97 8.82 5.52
N SER A 32 -2.57 8.66 6.68
CA SER A 32 -2.59 9.72 7.69
C SER A 32 -2.62 9.16 9.12
N ALA A 33 -2.01 9.89 10.03
CA ALA A 33 -2.00 9.59 11.45
C ALA A 33 -2.77 10.65 12.23
N TRP A 34 -3.46 10.19 13.26
CA TRP A 34 -4.31 11.02 14.10
C TRP A 34 -4.18 10.61 15.56
N LEU A 35 -4.41 11.54 16.46
CA LEU A 35 -4.57 11.29 17.90
C LEU A 35 -6.02 11.54 18.28
N GLY A 36 -6.71 10.50 18.76
CA GLY A 36 -8.03 10.58 19.37
C GLY A 36 -7.92 10.71 20.86
N LYS A 37 -8.64 11.67 21.48
CA LYS A 37 -8.71 11.85 22.94
C LYS A 37 -10.08 12.39 23.36
N GLY A 38 -10.83 11.60 24.10
CA GLY A 38 -12.21 11.93 24.50
C GLY A 38 -13.09 12.14 23.26
N ASN A 39 -13.55 13.35 23.03
CA ASN A 39 -14.40 13.71 21.88
C ASN A 39 -13.62 14.44 20.76
N GLU A 40 -12.31 14.53 20.86
CA GLU A 40 -11.47 15.24 19.89
C GLU A 40 -10.63 14.24 19.07
N ILE A 41 -10.46 14.56 17.77
CA ILE A 41 -9.53 13.87 16.88
C ILE A 41 -8.64 14.93 16.24
N LYS A 42 -7.33 14.81 16.44
CA LYS A 42 -6.31 15.75 15.93
C LYS A 42 -5.42 15.09 14.90
N PRO A 43 -5.20 15.72 13.71
CA PRO A 43 -4.24 15.20 12.75
C PRO A 43 -2.81 15.37 13.28
N LEU A 44 -1.95 14.39 13.01
CA LEU A 44 -0.53 14.44 13.31
C LEU A 44 0.27 14.70 12.02
N TRP A 45 0.11 13.84 11.03
CA TRP A 45 0.77 13.96 9.72
C TRP A 45 0.00 13.19 8.64
N GLU A 46 0.36 13.42 7.38
CA GLU A 46 -0.20 12.71 6.23
C GLU A 46 0.83 12.49 5.13
N ILE A 47 0.60 11.46 4.32
CA ILE A 47 1.23 11.23 3.02
C ILE A 47 0.16 11.44 1.97
N SER A 48 0.46 12.26 0.97
CA SER A 48 -0.50 12.66 -0.05
C SER A 48 -0.25 11.93 -1.38
N PHE A 49 -1.31 11.87 -2.21
CA PHE A 49 -1.21 11.46 -3.60
C PHE A 49 -0.06 12.19 -4.32
N PRO A 50 0.73 11.51 -5.17
CA PRO A 50 0.53 10.17 -5.72
C PRO A 50 1.20 9.03 -4.92
N HIS A 51 1.77 9.31 -3.77
CA HIS A 51 2.48 8.34 -2.94
C HIS A 51 1.46 7.59 -2.08
N SER A 52 1.10 6.37 -2.48
CA SER A 52 0.07 5.57 -1.84
C SER A 52 0.48 4.11 -1.74
N LEU A 53 0.45 3.55 -0.54
CA LEU A 53 0.67 2.13 -0.31
C LEU A 53 -0.46 1.29 -0.91
N GLY A 54 -1.70 1.76 -0.81
CA GLY A 54 -2.85 1.12 -1.43
C GLY A 54 -2.75 1.07 -2.95
N LEU A 55 -2.36 2.19 -3.61
CA LEU A 55 -2.15 2.20 -5.06
C LEU A 55 -0.93 1.39 -5.49
N LEU A 56 0.11 1.30 -4.67
CA LEU A 56 1.23 0.38 -4.91
C LEU A 56 0.73 -1.06 -4.92
N TYR A 57 -0.06 -1.46 -3.92
CA TYR A 57 -0.67 -2.79 -3.85
C TYR A 57 -1.59 -3.06 -5.06
N SER A 58 -2.42 -2.09 -5.43
CA SER A 58 -3.28 -2.14 -6.61
C SER A 58 -2.49 -2.23 -7.93
N ALA A 59 -1.30 -1.65 -8.01
CA ALA A 59 -0.42 -1.80 -9.17
C ALA A 59 0.04 -3.26 -9.35
N PHE A 60 0.37 -3.95 -8.27
CA PHE A 60 0.68 -5.39 -8.31
C PHE A 60 -0.56 -6.24 -8.57
N THR A 61 -1.72 -5.86 -8.03
CA THR A 61 -3.03 -6.47 -8.36
C THR A 61 -3.29 -6.44 -9.86
N TYR A 62 -3.15 -5.27 -10.48
CA TYR A 62 -3.25 -5.08 -11.93
C TYR A 62 -2.20 -5.90 -12.68
N TYR A 63 -0.95 -5.87 -12.24
CA TYR A 63 0.15 -6.56 -12.92
C TYR A 63 -0.01 -8.09 -12.88
N CYS A 64 -0.56 -8.63 -11.80
CA CYS A 64 -0.95 -10.04 -11.68
C CYS A 64 -2.28 -10.36 -12.39
N GLY A 65 -2.87 -9.43 -13.15
CA GLY A 65 -4.05 -9.64 -14.00
C GLY A 65 -5.37 -9.71 -13.24
N PHE A 66 -5.41 -9.19 -12.00
CA PHE A 66 -6.64 -9.04 -11.25
C PHE A 66 -7.25 -7.64 -11.44
N LYS A 67 -8.55 -7.54 -11.23
CA LYS A 67 -9.28 -6.27 -11.36
C LYS A 67 -9.00 -5.38 -10.15
N VAL A 68 -8.48 -4.18 -10.39
CA VAL A 68 -8.25 -3.15 -9.36
C VAL A 68 -9.57 -2.75 -8.69
N ASN A 69 -9.53 -2.43 -7.40
CA ASN A 69 -10.64 -2.10 -6.50
C ASN A 69 -11.59 -3.28 -6.19
N SER A 70 -11.27 -4.47 -6.66
CA SER A 70 -12.07 -5.67 -6.35
C SER A 70 -11.27 -6.97 -6.40
N GLY A 71 -9.97 -6.89 -6.66
CA GLY A 71 -9.10 -8.07 -6.80
C GLY A 71 -7.90 -8.07 -5.85
N GLU A 72 -7.75 -7.05 -5.02
CA GLU A 72 -6.65 -6.95 -4.05
C GLU A 72 -6.67 -8.13 -3.07
N TYR A 73 -7.85 -8.58 -2.64
CA TYR A 73 -7.97 -9.76 -1.78
C TYR A 73 -7.52 -11.06 -2.48
N LYS A 74 -7.63 -11.13 -3.83
CA LYS A 74 -7.12 -12.28 -4.60
C LYS A 74 -5.59 -12.29 -4.61
N LEU A 75 -4.98 -11.10 -4.74
CA LEU A 75 -3.53 -10.97 -4.64
C LEU A 75 -3.04 -11.35 -3.23
N MET A 76 -3.73 -10.89 -2.19
CA MET A 76 -3.46 -11.25 -0.80
C MET A 76 -3.59 -12.77 -0.59
N GLY A 77 -4.66 -13.39 -1.11
CA GLY A 77 -4.86 -14.83 -1.05
C GLY A 77 -3.84 -15.65 -1.85
N LEU A 78 -3.17 -15.03 -2.84
CA LEU A 78 -2.11 -15.67 -3.63
C LEU A 78 -0.75 -15.64 -2.91
N ALA A 79 -0.50 -14.66 -2.05
CA ALA A 79 0.77 -14.44 -1.38
C ALA A 79 1.31 -15.67 -0.59
N PRO A 80 0.49 -16.46 0.15
CA PRO A 80 0.97 -17.63 0.88
C PRO A 80 1.54 -18.76 0.00
N TYR A 81 1.29 -18.74 -1.31
CA TYR A 81 1.79 -19.74 -2.25
C TYR A 81 3.13 -19.37 -2.88
N GLY A 82 3.66 -18.17 -2.59
CA GLY A 82 4.91 -17.66 -3.13
C GLY A 82 5.99 -17.44 -2.08
N GLU A 83 7.18 -17.12 -2.57
CA GLU A 83 8.30 -16.65 -1.76
C GLU A 83 8.57 -15.16 -2.07
N PRO A 84 8.97 -14.32 -1.08
CA PRO A 84 9.14 -12.88 -1.27
C PRO A 84 10.45 -12.52 -2.00
N ARG A 85 10.75 -13.19 -3.11
CA ARG A 85 12.00 -13.07 -3.89
C ARG A 85 12.22 -11.68 -4.49
N TYR A 86 11.15 -10.93 -4.69
CA TYR A 86 11.19 -9.59 -5.30
C TYR A 86 11.08 -8.46 -4.27
N ALA A 87 11.00 -8.75 -2.96
CA ALA A 87 10.83 -7.73 -1.93
C ALA A 87 11.95 -6.68 -1.95
N ASP A 88 13.21 -7.10 -2.03
CA ASP A 88 14.35 -6.18 -2.11
C ASP A 88 14.38 -5.40 -3.43
N LEU A 89 13.97 -6.03 -4.54
CA LEU A 89 13.86 -5.36 -5.84
C LEU A 89 12.80 -4.24 -5.80
N ILE A 90 11.66 -4.50 -5.15
CA ILE A 90 10.59 -3.52 -4.91
C ILE A 90 11.12 -2.36 -4.06
N LYS A 91 11.70 -2.65 -2.90
CA LYS A 91 12.24 -1.63 -1.98
C LYS A 91 13.34 -0.78 -2.62
N LYS A 92 14.19 -1.37 -3.43
CA LYS A 92 15.29 -0.66 -4.11
C LYS A 92 14.83 0.24 -5.25
N ASN A 93 13.77 -0.11 -5.97
CA ASN A 93 13.42 0.54 -7.24
C ASN A 93 12.08 1.27 -7.24
N LEU A 94 11.09 0.78 -6.50
CA LEU A 94 9.72 1.29 -6.59
C LEU A 94 9.33 2.22 -5.46
N ILE A 95 10.00 2.10 -4.32
CA ILE A 95 9.61 2.82 -3.10
C ILE A 95 10.84 3.15 -2.25
N ASP A 96 10.97 4.40 -1.85
CA ASP A 96 11.93 4.87 -0.86
C ASP A 96 11.24 4.89 0.51
N ILE A 97 11.73 4.07 1.45
CA ILE A 97 11.15 3.89 2.79
C ILE A 97 12.13 4.45 3.82
N LYS A 98 11.65 5.30 4.72
CA LYS A 98 12.41 5.88 5.82
C LYS A 98 12.30 5.02 7.09
N GLU A 99 13.14 5.27 8.08
CA GLU A 99 13.16 4.53 9.36
C GLU A 99 11.84 4.63 10.14
N ASP A 100 11.12 5.74 10.00
CA ASP A 100 9.82 5.98 10.61
C ASP A 100 8.66 5.31 9.85
N GLY A 101 8.94 4.65 8.73
CA GLY A 101 7.97 4.02 7.86
C GLY A 101 7.37 4.96 6.82
N SER A 102 7.66 6.27 6.87
CA SER A 102 7.24 7.18 5.79
C SER A 102 7.90 6.77 4.48
N PHE A 103 7.20 7.01 3.37
CA PHE A 103 7.66 6.50 2.08
C PHE A 103 7.32 7.43 0.92
N ARG A 104 8.05 7.24 -0.17
CA ARG A 104 7.75 7.86 -1.48
C ARG A 104 7.89 6.83 -2.58
N LEU A 105 6.93 6.82 -3.51
CA LEU A 105 6.99 5.94 -4.69
C LEU A 105 7.82 6.61 -5.80
N GLU A 106 8.59 5.79 -6.51
CA GLU A 106 9.28 6.21 -7.73
C GLU A 106 8.29 6.22 -8.91
N MET A 107 7.67 7.37 -9.13
CA MET A 107 6.54 7.54 -10.05
C MET A 107 6.85 7.24 -11.51
N SER A 108 8.10 7.14 -11.92
CA SER A 108 8.47 6.77 -13.29
C SER A 108 8.04 5.34 -13.69
N TYR A 109 7.78 4.47 -12.71
CA TYR A 109 7.30 3.10 -12.92
C TYR A 109 5.79 3.00 -13.09
N PHE A 110 5.04 4.00 -12.57
CA PHE A 110 3.58 3.96 -12.46
C PHE A 110 2.90 4.87 -13.49
N LYS A 111 1.64 4.60 -13.81
CA LYS A 111 0.86 5.37 -14.78
C LYS A 111 -0.50 5.83 -14.25
N TYR A 112 -0.92 5.40 -13.06
CA TYR A 112 -2.22 5.73 -12.51
C TYR A 112 -2.45 7.25 -12.29
N HIS A 113 -1.39 8.03 -12.12
CA HIS A 113 -1.45 9.48 -12.00
C HIS A 113 -1.65 10.22 -13.34
N ARG A 114 -1.61 9.50 -14.48
CA ARG A 114 -1.74 10.05 -15.83
C ARG A 114 -2.75 9.33 -16.72
N GLY A 115 -3.42 8.30 -16.22
CA GLY A 115 -4.37 7.51 -17.02
C GLY A 115 -4.88 6.25 -16.32
N PHE A 116 -5.55 5.39 -17.09
CA PHE A 116 -6.24 4.20 -16.58
C PHE A 116 -5.33 2.96 -16.35
N ARG A 117 -4.05 3.03 -16.69
CA ARG A 117 -3.11 1.94 -16.46
C ARG A 117 -2.40 2.15 -15.13
N MET A 118 -2.21 1.08 -14.36
CA MET A 118 -1.51 1.15 -13.08
C MET A 118 0.02 1.20 -13.28
N THR A 119 0.56 0.39 -14.20
CA THR A 119 2.00 0.20 -14.41
C THR A 119 2.47 0.69 -15.77
N GLY A 120 3.73 1.12 -15.85
CA GLY A 120 4.38 1.56 -17.07
C GLY A 120 5.38 0.54 -17.64
N ARG A 121 5.95 0.84 -18.83
CA ARG A 121 6.94 -0.02 -19.48
C ARG A 121 8.16 -0.29 -18.58
N LYS A 122 8.61 0.71 -17.81
CA LYS A 122 9.74 0.58 -16.88
C LYS A 122 9.46 -0.46 -15.79
N PHE A 123 8.22 -0.53 -15.29
CA PHE A 123 7.77 -1.55 -14.34
C PHE A 123 7.86 -2.96 -14.97
N HIS A 124 7.36 -3.10 -16.21
CA HIS A 124 7.40 -4.39 -16.91
C HIS A 124 8.84 -4.85 -17.20
N GLN A 125 9.74 -3.92 -17.51
CA GLN A 125 11.17 -4.22 -17.71
C GLN A 125 11.86 -4.64 -16.41
N LEU A 126 11.49 -4.04 -15.27
CA LEU A 126 12.05 -4.39 -13.96
C LEU A 126 11.77 -5.85 -13.59
N PHE A 127 10.57 -6.34 -13.90
CA PHE A 127 10.15 -7.72 -13.61
C PHE A 127 10.32 -8.68 -14.79
N GLY A 128 10.78 -8.20 -15.95
CA GLY A 128 11.14 -9.01 -17.10
C GLY A 128 9.99 -9.51 -17.97
N GLN A 129 8.73 -9.14 -17.66
CA GLN A 129 7.57 -9.57 -18.45
C GLN A 129 6.43 -8.55 -18.40
N PRO A 130 5.46 -8.62 -19.33
CA PRO A 130 4.26 -7.76 -19.32
C PRO A 130 3.28 -8.19 -18.22
N PRO A 131 2.28 -7.34 -17.92
CA PRO A 131 1.20 -7.72 -17.02
C PRO A 131 0.50 -8.99 -17.50
N ARG A 132 0.11 -9.86 -16.57
CA ARG A 132 -0.69 -11.04 -16.86
C ARG A 132 -2.04 -10.64 -17.50
N ARG A 133 -2.44 -11.35 -18.53
CA ARG A 133 -3.80 -11.19 -19.07
C ARG A 133 -4.81 -11.74 -18.07
N SER A 134 -5.94 -11.05 -17.91
CA SER A 134 -7.04 -11.55 -17.09
C SER A 134 -7.42 -12.96 -17.51
N GLU A 135 -7.75 -13.82 -16.54
CA GLU A 135 -8.18 -15.21 -16.73
C GLU A 135 -7.13 -16.16 -17.35
N SER A 136 -5.89 -15.71 -17.60
CA SER A 136 -4.80 -16.64 -17.95
C SER A 136 -4.25 -17.34 -16.70
N ASP A 137 -3.46 -18.41 -16.90
CA ASP A 137 -2.91 -19.19 -15.80
C ASP A 137 -1.98 -18.39 -14.90
N LEU A 138 -2.09 -18.62 -13.60
CA LEU A 138 -1.15 -18.16 -12.60
C LEU A 138 0.03 -19.13 -12.52
N ASN A 139 1.22 -18.60 -12.32
CA ASN A 139 2.42 -19.40 -12.12
C ASN A 139 3.22 -18.88 -10.93
N GLN A 140 4.34 -19.55 -10.61
CA GLN A 140 5.18 -19.23 -9.46
C GLN A 140 5.64 -17.77 -9.42
N PHE A 141 5.94 -17.16 -10.57
CA PHE A 141 6.31 -15.75 -10.65
C PHE A 141 5.23 -14.82 -10.07
N HIS A 142 3.96 -15.07 -10.36
CA HIS A 142 2.85 -14.27 -9.83
C HIS A 142 2.66 -14.49 -8.32
N MET A 143 2.87 -15.71 -7.84
CA MET A 143 2.83 -16.06 -6.42
C MET A 143 3.97 -15.36 -5.66
N ASP A 144 5.19 -15.38 -6.21
CA ASP A 144 6.35 -14.71 -5.61
C ASP A 144 6.21 -13.19 -5.60
N LEU A 145 5.60 -12.60 -6.63
CA LEU A 145 5.27 -11.17 -6.65
C LEU A 145 4.24 -10.82 -5.57
N ALA A 146 3.20 -11.64 -5.43
CA ALA A 146 2.17 -11.45 -4.40
C ALA A 146 2.78 -11.53 -2.99
N ALA A 147 3.60 -12.55 -2.72
CA ALA A 147 4.33 -12.68 -1.47
C ALA A 147 5.25 -11.48 -1.21
N SER A 148 5.93 -10.99 -2.25
CA SER A 148 6.88 -9.88 -2.14
C SER A 148 6.22 -8.57 -1.78
N ILE A 149 5.13 -8.21 -2.47
CA ILE A 149 4.41 -6.97 -2.14
C ILE A 149 3.69 -7.06 -0.79
N GLN A 150 3.24 -8.25 -0.40
CA GLN A 150 2.65 -8.49 0.91
C GLN A 150 3.65 -8.17 2.02
N VAL A 151 4.85 -8.73 1.96
CA VAL A 151 5.93 -8.47 2.94
C VAL A 151 6.29 -6.99 2.99
N VAL A 152 6.46 -6.33 1.85
CA VAL A 152 6.78 -4.88 1.81
C VAL A 152 5.67 -4.05 2.45
N THR A 153 4.41 -4.39 2.19
CA THR A 153 3.24 -3.70 2.78
C THR A 153 3.19 -3.89 4.30
N GLU A 154 3.46 -5.09 4.78
CA GLU A 154 3.52 -5.41 6.21
C GLU A 154 4.65 -4.64 6.91
N GLU A 155 5.86 -4.65 6.34
CA GLU A 155 7.02 -3.92 6.87
C GLU A 155 6.71 -2.43 7.06
N ILE A 156 6.14 -1.79 6.03
CA ILE A 156 5.78 -0.36 6.07
C ILE A 156 4.69 -0.11 7.12
N SER A 157 3.63 -0.91 7.12
CA SER A 157 2.51 -0.75 8.05
C SER A 157 2.95 -0.88 9.51
N ILE A 158 3.83 -1.85 9.80
CA ILE A 158 4.39 -2.05 11.13
C ILE A 158 5.32 -0.88 11.51
N ALA A 159 6.15 -0.38 10.58
CA ALA A 159 7.03 0.75 10.85
C ALA A 159 6.25 2.02 11.18
N LEU A 160 5.22 2.34 10.40
CA LEU A 160 4.30 3.46 10.64
C LEU A 160 3.60 3.33 12.01
N ALA A 161 3.07 2.15 12.32
CA ALA A 161 2.41 1.91 13.62
C ALA A 161 3.38 2.08 14.80
N LYS A 162 4.63 1.62 14.66
CA LYS A 162 5.67 1.82 15.68
C LYS A 162 6.08 3.30 15.82
N SER A 163 6.12 4.04 14.71
CA SER A 163 6.43 5.47 14.72
C SER A 163 5.36 6.25 15.46
N ILE A 164 4.10 6.07 15.11
CA ILE A 164 2.98 6.75 15.77
C ILE A 164 2.97 6.46 17.27
N LYS A 165 3.20 5.18 17.66
CA LYS A 165 3.30 4.81 19.09
C LYS A 165 4.39 5.56 19.85
N LYS A 166 5.46 6.01 19.19
CA LYS A 166 6.53 6.80 19.83
C LYS A 166 6.18 8.28 19.94
N GLU A 167 5.28 8.76 19.09
CA GLU A 167 4.85 10.16 19.03
C GLU A 167 3.68 10.46 19.98
N THR A 168 2.94 9.43 20.37
CA THR A 168 1.72 9.52 21.18
C THR A 168 1.87 8.76 22.51
#